data_6a0ba7f4e821e1b15490852898db50a9
#
_entry.id   6a0ba7f4e821e1b15490852898db50a9
#
_cell.length_a   1.000
_cell.length_b   1.000
_cell.length_c   1.000
_cell.angle_alpha   90.00
_cell.angle_beta   90.00
_cell.angle_gamma   90.00
#
_symmetry.space_group_name_H-M   'P 1'
#
loop_
_entity.id
_entity.type
_entity.pdbx_description
1 polymer ?
#
loop_
_entity_poly.entity_id
_entity_poly.type
_entity_poly.pdbx_seq_one_letter_code
_entity_poly.pdbx_strand_id
1 'polypeptide(L)'
;QAGLDVEMPYRMIRNAPITSALAEGLITEELVGSAVTRTLTTMLKFGVGQLPVNDRSVVLCEEHLALSQEVAEKSMVLLKNDDVKGSALLPLNLAAGSTIGVFGRLAGVRNIGDGGSSDVMAPNVVTPLQGITEHFADCKVVHNPEEMLATQVAQAKQSDVAIIVVGYTKEEEGEFIGDSEDTAPMLSLIPRQDDPELAREYEKYMHENHHYAPDELRIKSRNGTFSIGGDRESLRLMDADVQLIHSIAKVQPRTIVVIVAGSAVVMSEWIHEVPAVLMGWYSGSNGGRALANVLAGAVNPSGRIPFVIPNDESHLPFFDRDAKAITYDYWHGQWKLDRDGNKAMFPFGFGCSYTTFSYVDASVEIAEVVKVRCAVRNTGARNGATVVQVYVGRNESTIERPLRRLVAFKRVDVAAGETVQVECEVPLERLATRDVQSHSWFVEGGTWNCEIGQFSGDPESLSALFHVQERIEL
;
A
#
# COMPACT_ATOMS: atom_id res chain seq x y z
N GLN A 1 -31.67 8.34 12.77
CA GLN A 1 -31.57 7.56 14.01
C GLN A 1 -30.23 6.85 14.14
N ALA A 2 -29.61 6.43 13.02
CA ALA A 2 -28.32 5.73 13.02
C ALA A 2 -27.09 6.67 13.12
N GLY A 3 -27.28 7.99 13.24
CA GLY A 3 -26.20 8.95 13.45
C GLY A 3 -25.56 9.53 12.18
N LEU A 4 -26.15 9.33 11.01
CA LEU A 4 -25.69 9.98 9.79
C LEU A 4 -26.17 11.42 9.73
N ASP A 5 -25.23 12.38 9.76
CA ASP A 5 -25.54 13.81 9.77
C ASP A 5 -25.43 14.45 8.38
N VAL A 6 -24.55 13.96 7.54
CA VAL A 6 -24.33 14.45 6.17
C VAL A 6 -24.37 13.28 5.21
N GLU A 7 -25.19 13.38 4.17
CA GLU A 7 -25.25 12.40 3.08
C GLU A 7 -24.19 12.75 2.02
N MET A 8 -23.40 11.76 1.64
CA MET A 8 -22.32 11.88 0.67
C MET A 8 -22.60 10.95 -0.53
N PRO A 9 -22.13 11.30 -1.73
CA PRO A 9 -21.46 12.54 -2.13
C PRO A 9 -22.43 13.71 -2.36
N TYR A 10 -23.73 13.46 -2.55
CA TYR A 10 -24.76 14.46 -2.84
C TYR A 10 -26.03 14.18 -2.06
N ARG A 11 -27.07 15.00 -2.28
CA ARG A 11 -28.43 14.71 -1.81
C ARG A 11 -28.99 13.51 -2.59
N MET A 12 -28.95 12.36 -2.00
CA MET A 12 -29.40 11.12 -2.63
C MET A 12 -30.76 10.66 -2.06
N ILE A 13 -30.74 9.52 -1.38
CA ILE A 13 -31.94 8.82 -0.94
C ILE A 13 -32.53 9.40 0.34
N ARG A 14 -31.69 9.89 1.24
CA ARG A 14 -32.12 10.31 2.59
C ARG A 14 -32.53 11.77 2.66
N ASN A 15 -31.86 12.63 1.95
CA ASN A 15 -32.09 14.07 2.01
C ASN A 15 -33.36 14.47 1.22
N ALA A 16 -33.64 13.84 0.09
CA ALA A 16 -34.81 14.15 -0.72
C ALA A 16 -36.13 13.99 0.06
N PRO A 17 -36.37 12.92 0.86
CA PRO A 17 -37.63 12.71 1.57
C PRO A 17 -37.71 13.38 2.95
N ILE A 18 -36.71 14.19 3.38
CA ILE A 18 -36.75 14.81 4.73
C ILE A 18 -38.02 15.64 4.94
N THR A 19 -38.41 16.44 3.95
CA THR A 19 -39.59 17.30 4.07
C THR A 19 -40.89 16.49 4.20
N SER A 20 -41.06 15.41 3.43
CA SER A 20 -42.23 14.53 3.54
C SER A 20 -42.17 13.73 4.84
N ALA A 21 -40.99 13.22 5.24
CA ALA A 21 -40.85 12.48 6.48
C ALA A 21 -41.13 13.33 7.74
N LEU A 22 -40.83 14.63 7.72
CA LEU A 22 -41.24 15.58 8.75
C LEU A 22 -42.76 15.77 8.76
N ALA A 23 -43.36 15.98 7.59
CA ALA A 23 -44.81 16.16 7.46
C ALA A 23 -45.61 14.92 7.91
N GLU A 24 -45.06 13.73 7.69
CA GLU A 24 -45.64 12.44 8.09
C GLU A 24 -45.31 12.04 9.53
N GLY A 25 -44.48 12.84 10.24
CA GLY A 25 -44.08 12.54 11.61
C GLY A 25 -43.14 11.35 11.77
N LEU A 26 -42.48 10.90 10.70
CA LEU A 26 -41.51 9.80 10.72
C LEU A 26 -40.17 10.24 11.35
N ILE A 27 -39.85 11.51 11.25
CA ILE A 27 -38.72 12.16 11.90
C ILE A 27 -39.21 13.47 12.53
N THR A 28 -38.45 14.01 13.49
CA THR A 28 -38.77 15.27 14.17
C THR A 28 -37.79 16.39 13.78
N GLU A 29 -38.26 17.65 13.91
CA GLU A 29 -37.36 18.81 13.71
C GLU A 29 -36.18 18.78 14.71
N GLU A 30 -36.37 18.24 15.92
CA GLU A 30 -35.30 18.10 16.91
C GLU A 30 -34.21 17.15 16.39
N LEU A 31 -34.58 16.04 15.75
CA LEU A 31 -33.61 15.10 15.16
C LEU A 31 -32.78 15.77 14.06
N VAL A 32 -33.45 16.53 13.18
CA VAL A 32 -32.77 17.31 12.12
C VAL A 32 -31.88 18.39 12.73
N GLY A 33 -32.38 19.14 13.72
CA GLY A 33 -31.64 20.15 14.45
C GLY A 33 -30.38 19.58 15.15
N SER A 34 -30.48 18.39 15.71
CA SER A 34 -29.34 17.70 16.31
C SER A 34 -28.26 17.35 15.30
N ALA A 35 -28.62 16.86 14.11
CA ALA A 35 -27.67 16.57 13.02
C ALA A 35 -26.97 17.85 12.54
N VAL A 36 -27.75 18.92 12.32
CA VAL A 36 -27.20 20.26 11.95
C VAL A 36 -26.26 20.79 13.03
N THR A 37 -26.64 20.66 14.31
CA THR A 37 -25.82 21.13 15.44
C THR A 37 -24.48 20.41 15.48
N ARG A 38 -24.44 19.10 15.32
CA ARG A 38 -23.15 18.34 15.27
C ARG A 38 -22.28 18.78 14.09
N THR A 39 -22.87 18.97 12.92
CA THR A 39 -22.16 19.42 11.72
C THR A 39 -21.57 20.82 11.94
N LEU A 40 -22.39 21.78 12.36
CA LEU A 40 -21.97 23.16 12.60
C LEU A 40 -20.95 23.25 13.75
N THR A 41 -21.14 22.50 14.84
CA THR A 41 -20.17 22.45 15.94
C THR A 41 -18.79 22.02 15.46
N THR A 42 -18.74 20.99 14.62
CA THR A 42 -17.48 20.51 14.03
C THR A 42 -16.87 21.57 13.12
N MET A 43 -17.65 22.18 12.24
CA MET A 43 -17.18 23.25 11.36
C MET A 43 -16.63 24.45 12.15
N LEU A 44 -17.33 24.88 13.19
CA LEU A 44 -16.88 26.00 14.04
C LEU A 44 -15.62 25.64 14.85
N LYS A 45 -15.55 24.41 15.37
CA LYS A 45 -14.37 23.91 16.11
C LYS A 45 -13.09 23.96 15.26
N PHE A 46 -13.20 23.68 13.98
CA PHE A 46 -12.08 23.75 13.03
C PHE A 46 -11.97 25.09 12.30
N GLY A 47 -12.74 26.11 12.70
CA GLY A 47 -12.63 27.46 12.17
C GLY A 47 -13.06 27.60 10.70
N VAL A 48 -13.93 26.72 10.20
CA VAL A 48 -14.45 26.84 8.83
C VAL A 48 -15.19 28.18 8.70
N GLY A 49 -14.79 29.00 7.73
CA GLY A 49 -15.26 30.37 7.56
C GLY A 49 -14.34 31.45 8.17
N GLN A 50 -13.35 31.04 8.99
CA GLN A 50 -12.24 31.90 9.45
C GLN A 50 -10.90 31.45 8.86
N LEU A 51 -10.93 30.42 8.02
CA LEU A 51 -9.72 29.92 7.33
C LEU A 51 -9.17 31.03 6.43
N PRO A 52 -7.86 31.26 6.42
CA PRO A 52 -7.24 32.18 5.50
C PRO A 52 -7.55 31.75 4.06
N VAL A 53 -7.54 32.71 3.15
CA VAL A 53 -7.63 32.43 1.71
C VAL A 53 -6.56 31.38 1.38
N ASN A 54 -6.96 30.31 0.72
CA ASN A 54 -6.05 29.26 0.32
C ASN A 54 -4.87 29.83 -0.47
N ASP A 55 -3.69 29.67 0.07
CA ASP A 55 -2.47 30.04 -0.64
C ASP A 55 -2.15 28.94 -1.66
N ARG A 56 -2.42 29.22 -2.93
CA ARG A 56 -2.15 28.29 -4.02
C ARG A 56 -0.66 28.08 -4.27
N SER A 57 0.22 28.94 -3.76
CA SER A 57 1.67 28.81 -3.92
C SER A 57 2.24 27.58 -3.21
N VAL A 58 1.52 27.02 -2.23
CA VAL A 58 1.92 25.78 -1.54
C VAL A 58 1.65 24.52 -2.37
N VAL A 59 0.79 24.62 -3.39
CA VAL A 59 0.49 23.48 -4.27
C VAL A 59 1.70 23.19 -5.15
N LEU A 60 2.25 21.98 -5.06
CA LEU A 60 3.46 21.57 -5.78
C LEU A 60 4.70 22.42 -5.48
N CYS A 61 4.74 23.09 -4.33
CA CYS A 61 5.96 23.77 -3.91
C CYS A 61 7.10 22.74 -3.72
N GLU A 62 8.32 23.24 -3.76
CA GLU A 62 9.54 22.40 -3.70
C GLU A 62 9.59 21.53 -2.44
N GLU A 63 9.17 22.10 -1.30
CA GLU A 63 9.08 21.40 -0.02
C GLU A 63 8.10 20.22 -0.07
N HIS A 64 6.91 20.40 -0.65
CA HIS A 64 5.91 19.32 -0.76
C HIS A 64 6.34 18.24 -1.78
N LEU A 65 7.02 18.62 -2.85
CA LEU A 65 7.59 17.67 -3.79
C LEU A 65 8.72 16.85 -3.17
N ALA A 66 9.57 17.48 -2.36
CA ALA A 66 10.63 16.79 -1.61
C ALA A 66 10.04 15.83 -0.58
N LEU A 67 9.00 16.24 0.16
CA LEU A 67 8.28 15.37 1.10
C LEU A 67 7.63 14.18 0.39
N SER A 68 7.00 14.41 -0.77
CA SER A 68 6.41 13.33 -1.59
C SER A 68 7.47 12.31 -2.02
N GLN A 69 8.66 12.77 -2.42
CA GLN A 69 9.79 11.89 -2.76
C GLN A 69 10.27 11.11 -1.54
N GLU A 70 10.44 11.75 -0.40
CA GLU A 70 10.86 11.10 0.85
C GLU A 70 9.86 10.01 1.29
N VAL A 71 8.56 10.28 1.16
CA VAL A 71 7.52 9.27 1.43
C VAL A 71 7.65 8.08 0.49
N ALA A 72 7.84 8.32 -0.81
CA ALA A 72 8.05 7.25 -1.79
C ALA A 72 9.30 6.41 -1.48
N GLU A 73 10.43 7.05 -1.16
CA GLU A 73 11.69 6.39 -0.79
C GLU A 73 11.54 5.50 0.45
N LYS A 74 10.84 5.99 1.48
CA LYS A 74 10.62 5.26 2.74
C LYS A 74 9.57 4.16 2.63
N SER A 75 8.67 4.24 1.66
CA SER A 75 7.61 3.26 1.44
C SER A 75 8.02 2.07 0.58
N MET A 76 8.97 2.23 -0.33
CA MET A 76 9.44 1.14 -1.18
C MET A 76 9.98 -0.02 -0.36
N VAL A 77 9.62 -1.25 -0.77
CA VAL A 77 9.97 -2.47 -0.02
C VAL A 77 10.88 -3.36 -0.86
N LEU A 78 12.08 -3.58 -0.37
CA LEU A 78 12.98 -4.59 -0.93
C LEU A 78 12.51 -5.97 -0.47
N LEU A 79 11.98 -6.76 -1.41
CA LEU A 79 11.46 -8.10 -1.12
C LEU A 79 12.53 -9.19 -1.25
N LYS A 80 13.47 -9.01 -2.17
CA LYS A 80 14.53 -9.97 -2.43
C LYS A 80 15.79 -9.24 -2.88
N ASN A 81 16.97 -9.70 -2.44
CA ASN A 81 18.26 -9.17 -2.88
C ASN A 81 19.35 -10.22 -2.70
N ASP A 82 19.43 -11.15 -3.63
CA ASP A 82 20.39 -12.26 -3.60
C ASP A 82 21.78 -11.84 -4.09
N ASP A 83 22.75 -12.64 -3.76
CA ASP A 83 24.10 -12.49 -4.24
C ASP A 83 24.23 -12.86 -5.72
N VAL A 84 24.87 -11.99 -6.47
CA VAL A 84 25.28 -12.25 -7.84
C VAL A 84 26.82 -12.08 -7.92
N LYS A 85 27.52 -13.18 -8.21
CA LYS A 85 29.00 -13.22 -8.27
C LYS A 85 29.70 -12.80 -6.97
N GLY A 86 29.10 -13.13 -5.81
CA GLY A 86 29.71 -12.95 -4.49
C GLY A 86 29.40 -11.63 -3.79
N SER A 87 28.43 -10.87 -4.29
CA SER A 87 27.87 -9.71 -3.61
C SER A 87 26.39 -9.54 -3.92
N ALA A 88 25.62 -8.99 -3.01
CA ALA A 88 24.23 -8.63 -3.25
C ALA A 88 24.09 -7.74 -4.48
N LEU A 89 23.04 -7.97 -5.30
CA LEU A 89 22.85 -7.22 -6.55
C LEU A 89 22.59 -5.75 -6.30
N LEU A 90 21.80 -5.42 -5.31
CA LEU A 90 21.50 -4.07 -4.88
C LEU A 90 22.25 -3.71 -3.60
N PRO A 91 22.66 -2.45 -3.44
CA PRO A 91 22.50 -1.34 -4.38
C PRO A 91 23.43 -1.48 -5.60
N LEU A 92 22.98 -0.92 -6.71
CA LEU A 92 23.75 -0.93 -7.95
C LEU A 92 25.04 -0.11 -7.81
N ASN A 93 26.14 -0.75 -8.12
CA ASN A 93 27.44 -0.09 -8.28
C ASN A 93 27.91 -0.30 -9.72
N LEU A 94 27.68 0.71 -10.56
CA LEU A 94 27.94 0.66 -12.01
C LEU A 94 29.10 1.61 -12.34
N ALA A 95 30.00 1.16 -13.18
CA ALA A 95 31.05 2.02 -13.75
C ALA A 95 30.45 2.98 -14.78
N ALA A 96 31.09 4.12 -14.99
CA ALA A 96 30.75 5.04 -16.07
C ALA A 96 30.79 4.30 -17.42
N GLY A 97 29.81 4.54 -18.26
CA GLY A 97 29.65 3.87 -19.55
C GLY A 97 28.97 2.50 -19.51
N SER A 98 28.62 1.99 -18.30
CA SER A 98 27.80 0.77 -18.20
C SER A 98 26.45 0.94 -18.88
N THR A 99 25.90 -0.17 -19.36
CA THR A 99 24.58 -0.18 -20.02
C THR A 99 23.51 -0.72 -19.08
N ILE A 100 22.48 0.07 -18.84
CA ILE A 100 21.29 -0.30 -18.08
C ILE A 100 20.16 -0.57 -19.08
N GLY A 101 19.70 -1.81 -19.15
CA GLY A 101 18.48 -2.15 -19.88
C GLY A 101 17.26 -1.93 -18.99
N VAL A 102 16.31 -1.08 -19.41
CA VAL A 102 15.06 -0.84 -18.71
C VAL A 102 13.92 -1.39 -19.56
N PHE A 103 13.16 -2.32 -19.02
CA PHE A 103 12.14 -3.10 -19.70
C PHE A 103 10.80 -3.02 -18.97
N GLY A 104 9.75 -3.49 -19.64
CA GLY A 104 8.39 -3.54 -19.09
C GLY A 104 7.57 -2.31 -19.43
N ARG A 105 6.28 -2.54 -19.59
CA ARG A 105 5.30 -1.53 -20.04
C ARG A 105 5.17 -0.32 -19.13
N LEU A 106 5.48 -0.49 -17.83
CA LEU A 106 5.31 0.57 -16.85
C LEU A 106 6.56 1.44 -16.64
N ALA A 107 7.67 1.12 -17.33
CA ALA A 107 8.92 1.84 -17.12
C ALA A 107 8.85 3.32 -17.54
N GLY A 108 8.24 3.60 -18.70
CA GLY A 108 8.20 4.93 -19.30
C GLY A 108 6.85 5.63 -19.24
N VAL A 109 5.86 5.07 -18.55
CA VAL A 109 4.51 5.63 -18.51
C VAL A 109 4.20 6.28 -17.15
N ARG A 110 3.32 7.29 -17.20
CA ARG A 110 2.75 7.87 -15.99
C ARG A 110 1.79 6.86 -15.35
N ASN A 111 2.12 6.39 -14.17
CA ASN A 111 1.29 5.46 -13.41
C ASN A 111 1.43 5.75 -11.91
N ILE A 112 0.60 6.65 -11.38
CA ILE A 112 0.71 7.21 -10.02
C ILE A 112 -0.44 6.86 -9.09
N GLY A 113 -1.42 6.10 -9.57
CA GLY A 113 -2.59 5.71 -8.79
C GLY A 113 -3.48 4.75 -9.57
N ASP A 114 -4.51 4.28 -8.90
CA ASP A 114 -5.52 3.37 -9.42
C ASP A 114 -6.61 4.07 -10.27
N GLY A 115 -6.56 5.40 -10.39
CA GLY A 115 -7.62 6.18 -11.04
C GLY A 115 -8.85 6.34 -10.14
N GLY A 116 -10.04 6.55 -10.75
CA GLY A 116 -11.29 6.72 -10.00
C GLY A 116 -11.29 7.94 -9.08
N SER A 117 -11.88 7.79 -7.89
CA SER A 117 -12.00 8.87 -6.90
C SER A 117 -10.65 9.28 -6.27
N SER A 118 -9.63 8.46 -6.39
CA SER A 118 -8.27 8.73 -5.90
C SER A 118 -7.37 9.41 -6.95
N ASP A 119 -7.84 9.63 -8.17
CA ASP A 119 -7.02 10.20 -9.25
C ASP A 119 -6.54 11.62 -8.92
N VAL A 120 -5.25 11.84 -9.05
CA VAL A 120 -4.59 13.12 -8.82
C VAL A 120 -3.95 13.62 -10.10
N MET A 121 -4.35 14.81 -10.52
CA MET A 121 -3.81 15.46 -11.71
C MET A 121 -2.46 16.12 -11.41
N ALA A 122 -1.43 15.31 -11.26
CA ALA A 122 -0.08 15.80 -11.12
C ALA A 122 0.46 16.29 -12.47
N PRO A 123 0.83 17.57 -12.62
CA PRO A 123 1.29 18.11 -13.91
C PRO A 123 2.63 17.52 -14.36
N ASN A 124 3.49 17.19 -13.39
CA ASN A 124 4.82 16.63 -13.65
C ASN A 124 4.96 15.32 -12.90
N VAL A 125 5.21 14.24 -13.63
CA VAL A 125 5.47 12.92 -13.07
C VAL A 125 6.79 12.41 -13.64
N VAL A 126 7.70 12.10 -12.73
CA VAL A 126 8.98 11.47 -13.07
C VAL A 126 8.75 9.95 -13.12
N THR A 127 8.76 9.39 -14.33
CA THR A 127 8.61 7.95 -14.54
C THR A 127 9.83 7.17 -14.03
N PRO A 128 9.72 5.85 -13.79
CA PRO A 128 10.87 5.00 -13.47
C PRO A 128 12.04 5.17 -14.45
N LEU A 129 11.76 5.13 -15.74
CA LEU A 129 12.77 5.34 -16.81
C LEU A 129 13.46 6.69 -16.69
N GLN A 130 12.68 7.76 -16.50
CA GLN A 130 13.24 9.11 -16.36
C GLN A 130 14.11 9.23 -15.12
N GLY A 131 13.66 8.75 -13.95
CA GLY A 131 14.43 8.79 -12.73
C GLY A 131 15.74 8.00 -12.82
N ILE A 132 15.72 6.81 -13.43
CA ILE A 132 16.91 5.99 -13.69
C ILE A 132 17.87 6.74 -14.61
N THR A 133 17.36 7.33 -15.70
CA THR A 133 18.19 8.08 -16.65
C THR A 133 18.84 9.30 -16.03
N GLU A 134 18.09 10.05 -15.21
CA GLU A 134 18.60 11.23 -14.49
C GLU A 134 19.68 10.85 -13.45
N HIS A 135 19.46 9.78 -12.69
CA HIS A 135 20.38 9.37 -11.61
C HIS A 135 21.66 8.74 -12.15
N PHE A 136 21.57 7.89 -13.15
CA PHE A 136 22.70 7.19 -13.77
C PHE A 136 23.16 7.87 -15.06
N ALA A 137 23.34 9.20 -15.02
CA ALA A 137 23.67 10.02 -16.19
C ALA A 137 24.99 9.59 -16.89
N ASP A 138 25.91 8.98 -16.17
CA ASP A 138 27.18 8.44 -16.71
C ASP A 138 27.03 7.05 -17.36
N CYS A 139 25.83 6.45 -17.30
CA CYS A 139 25.52 5.16 -17.88
C CYS A 139 24.70 5.33 -19.17
N LYS A 140 24.74 4.31 -20.01
CA LYS A 140 23.84 4.23 -21.20
C LYS A 140 22.56 3.53 -20.79
N VAL A 141 21.42 4.25 -20.80
CA VAL A 141 20.11 3.65 -20.58
C VAL A 141 19.48 3.26 -21.92
N VAL A 142 19.01 2.00 -22.01
CA VAL A 142 18.34 1.46 -23.21
C VAL A 142 16.91 1.07 -22.81
N HIS A 143 15.93 1.61 -23.53
CA HIS A 143 14.51 1.34 -23.32
C HIS A 143 13.77 1.36 -24.67
N ASN A 144 13.17 0.25 -25.05
CA ASN A 144 12.42 0.11 -26.30
C ASN A 144 11.19 -0.78 -26.08
N PRO A 145 10.11 -0.25 -25.48
CA PRO A 145 8.94 -1.04 -25.10
C PRO A 145 8.14 -1.58 -26.28
N GLU A 146 8.19 -0.89 -27.43
CA GLU A 146 7.46 -1.28 -28.65
C GLU A 146 8.16 -2.39 -29.45
N GLU A 147 9.39 -2.75 -29.05
CA GLU A 147 10.14 -3.79 -29.75
C GLU A 147 9.61 -5.19 -29.39
N MET A 148 9.72 -6.10 -30.35
CA MET A 148 9.40 -7.51 -30.12
C MET A 148 10.20 -8.08 -28.95
N LEU A 149 9.62 -8.99 -28.21
CA LEU A 149 10.25 -9.65 -27.07
C LEU A 149 11.66 -10.17 -27.36
N ALA A 150 11.88 -10.75 -28.56
CA ALA A 150 13.20 -11.23 -28.97
C ALA A 150 14.26 -10.11 -29.02
N THR A 151 13.88 -8.92 -29.44
CA THR A 151 14.77 -7.75 -29.49
C THR A 151 15.07 -7.25 -28.08
N GLN A 152 14.06 -7.17 -27.21
CA GLN A 152 14.24 -6.80 -25.80
C GLN A 152 15.18 -7.80 -25.08
N VAL A 153 15.03 -9.10 -25.32
CA VAL A 153 15.92 -10.14 -24.79
C VAL A 153 17.36 -9.98 -25.29
N ALA A 154 17.55 -9.67 -26.58
CA ALA A 154 18.87 -9.41 -27.13
C ALA A 154 19.53 -8.17 -26.51
N GLN A 155 18.77 -7.11 -26.26
CA GLN A 155 19.22 -5.90 -25.56
C GLN A 155 19.59 -6.20 -24.11
N ALA A 156 18.75 -6.95 -23.38
CA ALA A 156 19.01 -7.37 -22.00
C ALA A 156 20.32 -8.17 -21.88
N LYS A 157 20.58 -9.06 -22.83
CA LYS A 157 21.82 -9.84 -22.88
C LYS A 157 23.07 -8.96 -23.06
N GLN A 158 22.94 -7.81 -23.71
CA GLN A 158 24.04 -6.87 -23.95
C GLN A 158 24.17 -5.81 -22.84
N SER A 159 23.23 -5.74 -21.93
CA SER A 159 23.24 -4.80 -20.80
C SER A 159 24.06 -5.35 -19.63
N ASP A 160 24.63 -4.47 -18.83
CA ASP A 160 25.32 -4.84 -17.58
C ASP A 160 24.35 -5.17 -16.45
N VAL A 161 23.13 -4.67 -16.53
CA VAL A 161 22.00 -4.93 -15.63
C VAL A 161 20.69 -4.75 -16.36
N ALA A 162 19.67 -5.54 -16.01
CA ALA A 162 18.30 -5.37 -16.50
C ALA A 162 17.39 -4.95 -15.34
N ILE A 163 16.58 -3.93 -15.58
CA ILE A 163 15.53 -3.48 -14.66
C ILE A 163 14.19 -3.64 -15.38
N ILE A 164 13.32 -4.49 -14.84
CA ILE A 164 12.01 -4.78 -15.42
C ILE A 164 10.95 -4.12 -14.54
N VAL A 165 10.19 -3.16 -15.09
CA VAL A 165 9.11 -2.46 -14.37
C VAL A 165 7.76 -2.98 -14.87
N VAL A 166 7.09 -3.75 -14.02
CA VAL A 166 5.84 -4.46 -14.32
C VAL A 166 4.80 -4.25 -13.21
N GLY A 167 3.60 -4.69 -13.43
CA GLY A 167 2.52 -4.56 -12.45
C GLY A 167 1.21 -4.11 -13.09
N TYR A 168 0.47 -3.28 -12.41
CA TYR A 168 -0.89 -2.90 -12.79
C TYR A 168 -1.03 -1.40 -13.03
N THR A 169 -2.08 -1.05 -13.77
CA THR A 169 -2.56 0.31 -13.97
C THR A 169 -3.99 0.41 -13.47
N LYS A 170 -4.60 1.57 -13.63
CA LYS A 170 -6.03 1.76 -13.39
C LYS A 170 -6.93 0.80 -14.19
N GLU A 171 -6.42 0.24 -15.27
CA GLU A 171 -7.18 -0.68 -16.13
C GLU A 171 -7.39 -2.03 -15.46
N GLU A 172 -6.43 -2.47 -14.68
CA GLU A 172 -6.49 -3.77 -14.00
C GLU A 172 -6.85 -3.64 -12.52
N GLU A 173 -6.45 -2.55 -11.85
CA GLU A 173 -6.56 -2.38 -10.40
C GLU A 173 -7.34 -1.12 -10.02
N GLY A 174 -7.96 -0.43 -10.97
CA GLY A 174 -8.72 0.80 -10.74
C GLY A 174 -10.03 0.56 -9.98
N GLU A 175 -10.55 1.63 -9.38
CA GLU A 175 -11.82 1.60 -8.68
C GLU A 175 -12.95 1.13 -9.59
N PHE A 176 -13.67 0.09 -9.17
CA PHE A 176 -14.85 -0.37 -9.87
C PHE A 176 -16.05 0.54 -9.55
N ILE A 177 -16.52 1.27 -10.54
CA ILE A 177 -17.64 2.22 -10.38
C ILE A 177 -18.99 1.65 -10.92
N GLY A 178 -19.02 0.38 -11.25
CA GLY A 178 -20.18 -0.26 -11.88
C GLY A 178 -20.18 -0.10 -13.41
N ASP A 179 -21.17 -0.70 -14.06
CA ASP A 179 -21.40 -0.45 -15.46
C ASP A 179 -22.24 0.82 -15.68
N SER A 180 -22.36 1.27 -16.93
CA SER A 180 -23.06 2.51 -17.26
C SER A 180 -24.57 2.45 -16.98
N GLU A 181 -25.17 1.26 -16.90
CA GLU A 181 -26.60 1.10 -16.58
C GLU A 181 -26.85 1.27 -15.08
N ASP A 182 -25.96 0.77 -14.23
CA ASP A 182 -26.05 0.92 -12.77
C ASP A 182 -25.69 2.34 -12.29
N THR A 183 -24.77 3.01 -12.97
CA THR A 183 -24.28 4.35 -12.59
C THR A 183 -25.15 5.49 -13.14
N ALA A 184 -25.88 5.30 -14.24
CA ALA A 184 -26.70 6.34 -14.84
C ALA A 184 -27.73 6.98 -13.87
N PRO A 185 -28.42 6.23 -12.99
CA PRO A 185 -29.30 6.83 -11.98
C PRO A 185 -28.54 7.70 -10.98
N MET A 186 -27.32 7.30 -10.59
CA MET A 186 -26.47 8.08 -9.66
C MET A 186 -25.97 9.37 -10.33
N LEU A 187 -25.58 9.31 -11.61
CA LEU A 187 -25.14 10.50 -12.35
C LEU A 187 -26.24 11.54 -12.47
N SER A 188 -27.51 11.13 -12.51
CA SER A 188 -28.65 12.06 -12.53
C SER A 188 -28.83 12.85 -11.23
N LEU A 189 -28.22 12.40 -10.13
CA LEU A 189 -28.26 13.06 -8.81
C LEU A 189 -27.13 14.09 -8.62
N ILE A 190 -26.15 14.10 -9.52
CA ILE A 190 -25.07 15.08 -9.49
C ILE A 190 -25.65 16.47 -9.73
N PRO A 191 -25.49 17.44 -8.83
CA PRO A 191 -25.91 18.80 -9.07
C PRO A 191 -25.24 19.34 -10.33
N ARG A 192 -26.01 19.92 -11.24
CA ARG A 192 -25.45 20.61 -12.39
C ARG A 192 -24.73 21.85 -11.91
N GLN A 193 -23.61 22.20 -12.57
CA GLN A 193 -22.95 23.46 -12.33
C GLN A 193 -23.86 24.58 -12.87
N ASP A 194 -24.34 25.43 -11.96
CA ASP A 194 -25.27 26.54 -12.30
C ASP A 194 -24.54 27.76 -12.89
N ASP A 195 -23.22 27.85 -12.67
CA ASP A 195 -22.39 28.90 -13.28
C ASP A 195 -21.96 28.47 -14.69
N PRO A 196 -22.43 29.18 -15.74
CA PRO A 196 -22.16 28.79 -17.14
C PRO A 196 -20.67 28.95 -17.53
N GLU A 197 -19.90 29.77 -16.80
CA GLU A 197 -18.48 29.98 -17.07
C GLU A 197 -17.68 28.81 -16.50
N LEU A 198 -17.92 28.42 -15.26
CA LEU A 198 -17.32 27.24 -14.65
C LEU A 198 -17.73 25.93 -15.35
N ALA A 199 -18.97 25.83 -15.82
CA ALA A 199 -19.42 24.68 -16.61
C ALA A 199 -18.61 24.54 -17.92
N ARG A 200 -18.38 25.66 -18.62
CA ARG A 200 -17.57 25.70 -19.86
C ARG A 200 -16.09 25.41 -19.59
N GLU A 201 -15.54 25.96 -18.50
CA GLU A 201 -14.16 25.65 -18.10
C GLU A 201 -14.00 24.17 -17.77
N TYR A 202 -14.97 23.57 -17.08
CA TYR A 202 -14.97 22.14 -16.76
C TYR A 202 -15.08 21.27 -18.03
N GLU A 203 -16.00 21.59 -18.94
CA GLU A 203 -16.14 20.89 -20.23
C GLU A 203 -14.87 20.99 -21.06
N LYS A 204 -14.27 22.18 -21.14
CA LYS A 204 -12.99 22.40 -21.81
C LYS A 204 -11.87 21.56 -21.17
N TYR A 205 -11.78 21.59 -19.84
CA TYR A 205 -10.81 20.82 -19.08
C TYR A 205 -10.97 19.30 -19.36
N MET A 206 -12.19 18.80 -19.30
CA MET A 206 -12.48 17.39 -19.58
C MET A 206 -12.13 16.99 -21.01
N HIS A 207 -12.36 17.88 -21.97
CA HIS A 207 -12.04 17.66 -23.38
C HIS A 207 -10.52 17.70 -23.68
N GLU A 208 -9.80 18.64 -23.03
CA GLU A 208 -8.35 18.80 -23.23
C GLU A 208 -7.52 17.73 -22.53
N ASN A 209 -8.01 17.19 -21.43
CA ASN A 209 -7.29 16.20 -20.64
C ASN A 209 -7.67 14.75 -20.95
N HIS A 210 -8.54 14.48 -21.91
CA HIS A 210 -8.95 13.17 -22.48
C HIS A 210 -8.82 11.89 -21.62
N HIS A 211 -8.67 12.06 -20.31
CA HIS A 211 -8.51 10.93 -19.40
C HIS A 211 -9.84 10.19 -19.15
N TYR A 212 -10.96 10.74 -19.67
CA TYR A 212 -12.31 10.22 -19.47
C TYR A 212 -13.21 10.39 -20.71
N ALA A 213 -12.72 10.01 -21.90
CA ALA A 213 -13.66 9.85 -23.01
C ALA A 213 -14.56 8.66 -22.71
N PRO A 214 -15.90 8.81 -22.73
CA PRO A 214 -16.85 7.73 -22.38
C PRO A 214 -16.64 6.42 -23.16
N ASP A 215 -16.11 6.52 -24.37
CA ASP A 215 -15.84 5.36 -25.23
C ASP A 215 -14.48 4.71 -24.99
N GLU A 216 -13.53 5.43 -24.40
CA GLU A 216 -12.20 4.92 -24.01
C GLU A 216 -12.16 4.38 -22.58
N LEU A 217 -13.12 4.77 -21.73
CA LEU A 217 -13.30 4.26 -20.37
C LEU A 217 -13.85 2.83 -20.32
N ARG A 218 -14.22 2.27 -21.48
CA ARG A 218 -14.73 0.90 -21.55
C ARG A 218 -13.60 -0.09 -21.62
N ILE A 219 -13.07 -0.44 -20.46
CA ILE A 219 -12.11 -1.53 -20.33
C ILE A 219 -12.87 -2.83 -20.63
N LYS A 220 -12.40 -3.56 -21.64
CA LYS A 220 -12.86 -4.93 -21.83
C LYS A 220 -12.35 -5.75 -20.65
N SER A 221 -13.26 -6.16 -19.77
CA SER A 221 -12.94 -7.23 -18.85
C SER A 221 -12.52 -8.47 -19.66
N ARG A 222 -11.74 -9.37 -19.09
CA ARG A 222 -11.37 -10.65 -19.71
C ARG A 222 -12.61 -11.42 -20.22
N ASN A 223 -13.78 -11.18 -19.63
CA ASN A 223 -15.08 -11.83 -19.96
C ASN A 223 -15.93 -11.04 -20.97
N GLY A 224 -15.41 -9.96 -21.56
CA GLY A 224 -16.13 -9.17 -22.56
C GLY A 224 -17.20 -8.22 -22.01
N THR A 225 -17.36 -8.12 -20.70
CA THR A 225 -18.21 -7.11 -20.05
C THR A 225 -17.41 -5.83 -19.84
N PHE A 226 -18.06 -4.68 -20.04
CA PHE A 226 -17.43 -3.39 -19.86
C PHE A 226 -17.58 -2.93 -18.41
N SER A 227 -16.47 -2.72 -17.70
CA SER A 227 -16.47 -2.05 -16.41
C SER A 227 -15.52 -0.85 -16.45
N ILE A 228 -15.84 0.19 -15.71
CA ILE A 228 -14.95 1.32 -15.51
C ILE A 228 -14.12 0.99 -14.27
N GLY A 229 -12.83 0.75 -14.47
CA GLY A 229 -11.98 0.14 -13.45
C GLY A 229 -12.32 -1.34 -13.24
N GLY A 230 -11.62 -2.03 -12.40
CA GLY A 230 -11.96 -3.41 -12.13
C GLY A 230 -11.11 -4.07 -11.07
N ASP A 231 -11.76 -4.90 -10.28
CA ASP A 231 -11.06 -5.82 -9.42
C ASP A 231 -10.29 -6.84 -10.25
N ARG A 232 -9.09 -7.15 -9.83
CA ARG A 232 -8.28 -8.20 -10.46
C ARG A 232 -8.95 -9.55 -10.26
N GLU A 233 -8.94 -10.38 -11.30
CA GLU A 233 -9.36 -11.78 -11.19
C GLU A 233 -8.33 -12.64 -10.47
N SER A 234 -7.07 -12.21 -10.47
CA SER A 234 -5.94 -12.94 -9.91
C SER A 234 -4.93 -11.96 -9.31
N LEU A 235 -4.21 -12.42 -8.29
CA LEU A 235 -3.08 -11.69 -7.72
C LEU A 235 -1.76 -11.92 -8.48
N ARG A 236 -1.78 -12.69 -9.58
CA ARG A 236 -0.63 -12.90 -10.46
C ARG A 236 -0.45 -11.72 -11.41
N LEU A 237 0.79 -11.45 -11.81
CA LEU A 237 1.06 -10.54 -12.94
C LEU A 237 0.39 -11.04 -14.22
N MET A 238 0.19 -10.14 -15.17
CA MET A 238 -0.27 -10.52 -16.50
C MET A 238 0.73 -11.47 -17.18
N ASP A 239 0.22 -12.41 -17.96
CA ASP A 239 1.06 -13.42 -18.65
C ASP A 239 2.19 -12.80 -19.48
N ALA A 240 1.94 -11.63 -20.10
CA ALA A 240 2.97 -10.91 -20.86
C ALA A 240 4.12 -10.41 -19.97
N ASP A 241 3.81 -9.90 -18.76
CA ASP A 241 4.82 -9.45 -17.81
C ASP A 241 5.63 -10.65 -17.28
N VAL A 242 4.96 -11.77 -16.96
CA VAL A 242 5.61 -13.02 -16.53
C VAL A 242 6.52 -13.56 -17.63
N GLN A 243 6.06 -13.58 -18.89
CA GLN A 243 6.87 -14.01 -20.03
C GLN A 243 8.10 -13.12 -20.23
N LEU A 244 7.97 -11.82 -20.06
CA LEU A 244 9.08 -10.86 -20.14
C LEU A 244 10.12 -11.17 -19.06
N ILE A 245 9.70 -11.36 -17.81
CA ILE A 245 10.59 -11.71 -16.68
C ILE A 245 11.36 -13.00 -17.00
N HIS A 246 10.68 -14.08 -17.35
CA HIS A 246 11.30 -15.35 -17.68
C HIS A 246 12.31 -15.24 -18.83
N SER A 247 11.96 -14.48 -19.88
CA SER A 247 12.79 -14.37 -21.07
C SER A 247 14.07 -13.58 -20.80
N ILE A 248 13.99 -12.50 -20.02
CA ILE A 248 15.14 -11.66 -19.66
C ILE A 248 16.00 -12.35 -18.60
N ALA A 249 15.43 -12.94 -17.55
CA ALA A 249 16.17 -13.59 -16.48
C ALA A 249 17.08 -14.72 -17.01
N LYS A 250 16.64 -15.44 -18.03
CA LYS A 250 17.44 -16.51 -18.69
C LYS A 250 18.75 -16.01 -19.32
N VAL A 251 18.81 -14.75 -19.73
CA VAL A 251 19.95 -14.21 -20.47
C VAL A 251 20.75 -13.16 -19.68
N GLN A 252 20.14 -12.59 -18.63
CA GLN A 252 20.74 -11.54 -17.82
C GLN A 252 20.64 -11.89 -16.31
N PRO A 253 21.74 -12.40 -15.72
CA PRO A 253 21.72 -12.82 -14.30
C PRO A 253 21.58 -11.64 -13.32
N ARG A 254 21.86 -10.40 -13.76
CA ARG A 254 21.67 -9.19 -12.95
C ARG A 254 20.32 -8.54 -13.28
N THR A 255 19.25 -9.29 -13.09
CA THR A 255 17.87 -8.82 -13.35
C THR A 255 17.21 -8.38 -12.06
N ILE A 256 16.65 -7.18 -12.08
CA ILE A 256 15.87 -6.57 -11.00
C ILE A 256 14.43 -6.45 -11.49
N VAL A 257 13.47 -6.91 -10.71
CA VAL A 257 12.04 -6.69 -10.99
C VAL A 257 11.51 -5.66 -10.04
N VAL A 258 10.91 -4.61 -10.57
CA VAL A 258 10.20 -3.56 -9.85
C VAL A 258 8.71 -3.74 -10.11
N ILE A 259 7.94 -3.96 -9.04
CA ILE A 259 6.49 -4.18 -9.10
C ILE A 259 5.78 -2.88 -8.77
N VAL A 260 4.89 -2.44 -9.64
CA VAL A 260 3.97 -1.32 -9.43
C VAL A 260 2.57 -1.88 -9.24
N ALA A 261 2.08 -1.83 -8.02
CA ALA A 261 0.76 -2.34 -7.64
C ALA A 261 0.32 -1.75 -6.30
N GLY A 262 -0.97 -1.68 -6.04
CA GLY A 262 -1.54 -1.20 -4.77
C GLY A 262 -1.68 -2.30 -3.71
N SER A 263 -1.56 -3.58 -4.10
CA SER A 263 -1.79 -4.73 -3.22
C SER A 263 -0.85 -5.89 -3.52
N ALA A 264 -1.12 -7.05 -2.92
CA ALA A 264 -0.28 -8.24 -3.06
C ALA A 264 -0.18 -8.72 -4.52
N VAL A 265 1.01 -9.18 -4.89
CA VAL A 265 1.28 -9.87 -6.15
C VAL A 265 1.91 -11.22 -5.84
N VAL A 266 1.31 -12.29 -6.32
CA VAL A 266 1.87 -13.65 -6.22
C VAL A 266 2.97 -13.81 -7.25
N MET A 267 4.15 -14.25 -6.81
CA MET A 267 5.39 -14.28 -7.60
C MET A 267 5.99 -15.68 -7.71
N SER A 268 5.29 -16.70 -7.23
CA SER A 268 5.81 -18.09 -7.13
C SER A 268 6.32 -18.65 -8.46
N GLU A 269 5.79 -18.18 -9.58
CA GLU A 269 6.17 -18.63 -10.91
C GLU A 269 7.59 -18.21 -11.32
N TRP A 270 8.02 -17.02 -10.93
CA TRP A 270 9.22 -16.39 -11.47
C TRP A 270 10.22 -15.88 -10.44
N ILE A 271 9.84 -15.74 -9.16
CA ILE A 271 10.71 -15.10 -8.15
C ILE A 271 12.06 -15.78 -7.96
N HIS A 272 12.12 -17.10 -8.21
CA HIS A 272 13.35 -17.89 -8.08
C HIS A 272 14.35 -17.65 -9.22
N GLU A 273 13.90 -17.04 -10.33
CA GLU A 273 14.74 -16.77 -11.51
C GLU A 273 15.47 -15.42 -11.45
N VAL A 274 15.04 -14.53 -10.54
CA VAL A 274 15.60 -13.18 -10.44
C VAL A 274 16.24 -12.93 -9.09
N PRO A 275 17.41 -12.30 -9.02
CA PRO A 275 18.11 -12.06 -7.75
C PRO A 275 17.52 -10.91 -6.93
N ALA A 276 16.82 -9.95 -7.55
CA ALA A 276 16.29 -8.81 -6.79
C ALA A 276 14.85 -8.46 -7.20
N VAL A 277 14.03 -8.16 -6.19
CA VAL A 277 12.63 -7.74 -6.34
C VAL A 277 12.35 -6.58 -5.41
N LEU A 278 11.78 -5.52 -5.96
CA LEU A 278 11.39 -4.31 -5.26
C LEU A 278 9.90 -4.02 -5.47
N MET A 279 9.15 -3.80 -4.41
CA MET A 279 7.79 -3.28 -4.47
C MET A 279 7.85 -1.76 -4.53
N GLY A 280 7.48 -1.19 -5.67
CA GLY A 280 7.60 0.24 -5.97
C GLY A 280 6.33 1.03 -5.66
N TRP A 281 5.17 0.37 -5.54
CA TRP A 281 3.85 0.98 -5.33
C TRP A 281 3.45 1.95 -6.45
N TYR A 282 2.37 2.71 -6.22
CA TYR A 282 2.05 3.93 -6.96
C TYR A 282 2.75 5.10 -6.26
N SER A 283 3.96 5.42 -6.72
CA SER A 283 4.92 6.24 -5.95
C SER A 283 4.75 7.77 -6.13
N GLY A 284 3.67 8.22 -6.78
CA GLY A 284 3.38 9.64 -6.95
C GLY A 284 4.32 10.38 -7.91
N SER A 285 4.31 11.72 -7.83
CA SER A 285 4.97 12.61 -8.81
C SER A 285 6.48 12.37 -8.95
N ASN A 286 7.19 12.15 -7.85
CA ASN A 286 8.65 11.94 -7.84
C ASN A 286 9.05 10.46 -7.68
N GLY A 287 8.12 9.53 -7.94
CA GLY A 287 8.35 8.10 -7.75
C GLY A 287 9.55 7.54 -8.51
N GLY A 288 9.79 8.01 -9.73
CA GLY A 288 10.94 7.58 -10.52
C GLY A 288 12.28 7.99 -9.91
N ARG A 289 12.39 9.20 -9.32
CA ARG A 289 13.59 9.63 -8.59
C ARG A 289 13.79 8.82 -7.32
N ALA A 290 12.71 8.61 -6.56
CA ALA A 290 12.74 7.78 -5.36
C ALA A 290 13.23 6.35 -5.68
N LEU A 291 12.71 5.74 -6.74
CA LEU A 291 13.14 4.42 -7.20
C LEU A 291 14.64 4.42 -7.54
N ALA A 292 15.10 5.39 -8.31
CA ALA A 292 16.51 5.49 -8.70
C ALA A 292 17.44 5.65 -7.50
N ASN A 293 17.06 6.46 -6.50
CA ASN A 293 17.79 6.63 -5.25
C ASN A 293 17.90 5.31 -4.44
N VAL A 294 16.83 4.54 -4.40
CA VAL A 294 16.84 3.21 -3.77
C VAL A 294 17.74 2.27 -4.57
N LEU A 295 17.59 2.16 -5.88
CA LEU A 295 18.41 1.27 -6.72
C LEU A 295 19.91 1.58 -6.62
N ALA A 296 20.27 2.85 -6.53
CA ALA A 296 21.66 3.31 -6.41
C ALA A 296 22.23 3.21 -4.97
N GLY A 297 21.35 2.99 -3.98
CA GLY A 297 21.76 2.97 -2.57
C GLY A 297 22.04 4.35 -1.96
N ALA A 298 21.60 5.42 -2.62
CA ALA A 298 21.52 6.75 -2.02
C ALA A 298 20.52 6.74 -0.84
N VAL A 299 19.50 5.91 -0.95
CA VAL A 299 18.54 5.60 0.12
C VAL A 299 18.57 4.10 0.39
N ASN A 300 18.71 3.73 1.67
CA ASN A 300 18.59 2.35 2.11
C ASN A 300 17.12 2.02 2.34
N PRO A 301 16.52 1.02 1.64
CA PRO A 301 15.11 0.68 1.77
C PRO A 301 14.76 0.31 3.20
N SER A 302 13.64 0.82 3.69
CA SER A 302 13.12 0.56 5.04
C SER A 302 11.62 0.28 5.08
N GLY A 303 10.96 0.29 3.94
CA GLY A 303 9.55 -0.04 3.81
C GLY A 303 9.22 -1.46 4.23
N ARG A 304 7.97 -1.70 4.63
CA ARG A 304 7.45 -3.01 5.02
C ARG A 304 6.10 -3.22 4.33
N ILE A 305 5.86 -4.44 3.84
CA ILE A 305 4.55 -4.75 3.25
C ILE A 305 3.47 -4.77 4.34
N PRO A 306 2.34 -4.07 4.13
CA PRO A 306 1.24 -4.00 5.10
C PRO A 306 0.22 -5.14 4.94
N PHE A 307 0.58 -6.21 4.25
CA PHE A 307 -0.21 -7.40 3.99
C PHE A 307 0.70 -8.62 3.90
N VAL A 308 0.12 -9.79 3.75
CA VAL A 308 0.86 -11.02 3.44
C VAL A 308 0.87 -11.24 1.93
N ILE A 309 1.98 -11.74 1.38
CA ILE A 309 2.01 -12.29 0.03
C ILE A 309 2.05 -13.81 0.15
N PRO A 310 0.98 -14.52 -0.24
CA PRO A 310 0.94 -15.97 -0.17
C PRO A 310 1.78 -16.61 -1.29
N ASN A 311 2.10 -17.88 -1.15
CA ASN A 311 2.68 -18.66 -2.24
C ASN A 311 1.65 -19.00 -3.32
N ASP A 312 0.38 -19.08 -2.94
CA ASP A 312 -0.73 -19.44 -3.82
C ASP A 312 -1.98 -18.69 -3.39
N GLU A 313 -2.78 -18.21 -4.33
CA GLU A 313 -4.02 -17.46 -4.08
C GLU A 313 -5.04 -18.30 -3.29
N SER A 314 -5.06 -19.63 -3.48
CA SER A 314 -5.96 -20.52 -2.76
C SER A 314 -5.73 -20.55 -1.25
N HIS A 315 -4.61 -20.04 -0.77
CA HIS A 315 -4.34 -19.88 0.66
C HIS A 315 -5.08 -18.70 1.30
N LEU A 316 -5.66 -17.82 0.48
CA LEU A 316 -6.49 -16.70 0.93
C LEU A 316 -7.97 -17.11 1.01
N PRO A 317 -8.84 -16.28 1.61
CA PRO A 317 -10.27 -16.50 1.54
C PRO A 317 -10.74 -16.58 0.10
N PHE A 318 -11.72 -17.46 -0.15
CA PHE A 318 -12.36 -17.53 -1.47
C PHE A 318 -12.98 -16.17 -1.82
N PHE A 319 -12.73 -15.70 -3.02
CA PHE A 319 -13.29 -14.48 -3.57
C PHE A 319 -14.03 -14.78 -4.88
N ASP A 320 -15.25 -14.28 -4.98
CA ASP A 320 -16.04 -14.28 -6.20
C ASP A 320 -16.53 -12.86 -6.45
N ARG A 321 -15.97 -12.20 -7.45
CA ARG A 321 -16.30 -10.80 -7.79
C ARG A 321 -17.72 -10.62 -8.28
N ASP A 322 -18.37 -11.68 -8.78
CA ASP A 322 -19.73 -11.65 -9.30
C ASP A 322 -20.76 -12.11 -8.24
N ALA A 323 -20.31 -12.43 -7.02
CA ALA A 323 -21.18 -12.89 -5.96
C ALA A 323 -22.15 -11.80 -5.51
N LYS A 324 -23.47 -12.14 -5.51
CA LYS A 324 -24.51 -11.29 -4.91
C LYS A 324 -24.55 -11.35 -3.39
N ALA A 325 -24.00 -12.41 -2.82
CA ALA A 325 -23.83 -12.59 -1.38
C ALA A 325 -22.63 -13.49 -1.15
N ILE A 326 -21.71 -13.05 -0.28
CA ILE A 326 -20.53 -13.80 0.13
C ILE A 326 -20.29 -13.56 1.61
N THR A 327 -19.83 -14.58 2.33
CA THR A 327 -19.48 -14.45 3.74
C THR A 327 -17.98 -14.53 3.89
N TYR A 328 -17.40 -13.46 4.42
CA TYR A 328 -16.03 -13.45 4.92
C TYR A 328 -16.05 -13.73 6.40
N ASP A 329 -15.28 -14.73 6.83
CA ASP A 329 -15.11 -15.00 8.25
C ASP A 329 -14.02 -14.10 8.87
N TYR A 330 -13.70 -14.37 10.13
CA TYR A 330 -12.66 -13.65 10.87
C TYR A 330 -11.24 -13.88 10.32
N TRP A 331 -11.04 -15.03 9.61
CA TRP A 331 -9.73 -15.49 9.20
C TRP A 331 -9.36 -15.05 7.78
N HIS A 332 -8.42 -14.12 7.70
CA HIS A 332 -7.90 -13.61 6.43
C HIS A 332 -6.41 -13.25 6.56
N GLY A 333 -5.75 -13.02 5.42
CA GLY A 333 -4.35 -12.61 5.35
C GLY A 333 -3.42 -13.52 6.15
N GLN A 334 -2.47 -12.94 6.88
CA GLN A 334 -1.48 -13.69 7.68
C GLN A 334 -2.14 -14.60 8.72
N TRP A 335 -3.23 -14.16 9.34
CA TRP A 335 -3.92 -14.94 10.37
C TRP A 335 -4.50 -16.24 9.83
N LYS A 336 -5.03 -16.19 8.60
CA LYS A 336 -5.52 -17.42 7.93
C LYS A 336 -4.37 -18.35 7.59
N LEU A 337 -3.27 -17.83 7.05
CA LEU A 337 -2.12 -18.65 6.73
C LEU A 337 -1.55 -19.31 7.97
N ASP A 338 -1.40 -18.58 9.07
CA ASP A 338 -0.91 -19.11 10.35
C ASP A 338 -1.83 -20.22 10.89
N ARG A 339 -3.16 -20.02 10.85
CA ARG A 339 -4.15 -21.00 11.29
C ARG A 339 -4.09 -22.29 10.46
N ASP A 340 -4.03 -22.12 9.14
CA ASP A 340 -4.11 -23.22 8.19
C ASP A 340 -2.74 -23.92 7.97
N GLY A 341 -1.67 -23.40 8.60
CA GLY A 341 -0.32 -23.94 8.49
C GLY A 341 0.36 -23.66 7.14
N ASN A 342 -0.17 -22.71 6.36
CA ASN A 342 0.39 -22.30 5.09
C ASN A 342 1.52 -21.28 5.30
N LYS A 343 2.65 -21.49 4.61
CA LYS A 343 3.75 -20.53 4.63
C LYS A 343 3.47 -19.39 3.67
N ALA A 344 3.67 -18.16 4.16
CA ALA A 344 3.71 -16.99 3.29
C ALA A 344 4.97 -17.02 2.41
N MET A 345 4.89 -16.47 1.21
CA MET A 345 6.07 -16.10 0.43
C MET A 345 6.78 -14.94 1.11
N PHE A 346 6.01 -13.90 1.43
CA PHE A 346 6.46 -12.77 2.25
C PHE A 346 5.43 -12.53 3.36
N PRO A 347 5.81 -12.72 4.63
CA PRO A 347 4.91 -12.50 5.76
C PRO A 347 4.50 -11.02 5.89
N PHE A 348 3.41 -10.77 6.58
CA PHE A 348 3.01 -9.42 6.96
C PHE A 348 4.15 -8.68 7.69
N GLY A 349 4.43 -7.47 7.28
CA GLY A 349 5.51 -6.65 7.85
C GLY A 349 6.89 -6.92 7.26
N PHE A 350 7.03 -7.81 6.28
CA PHE A 350 8.33 -8.16 5.69
C PHE A 350 8.92 -7.03 4.84
N GLY A 351 10.25 -6.96 4.82
CA GLY A 351 11.05 -6.10 3.96
C GLY A 351 12.53 -6.20 4.32
N CYS A 352 13.39 -6.27 3.31
CA CYS A 352 14.84 -6.30 3.44
C CYS A 352 15.44 -4.89 3.50
N SER A 353 16.73 -4.85 3.82
CA SER A 353 17.57 -3.64 3.85
C SER A 353 18.91 -3.93 3.21
N TYR A 354 19.66 -2.88 2.84
CA TYR A 354 21.08 -3.00 2.44
C TYR A 354 22.04 -3.15 3.62
N THR A 355 21.51 -3.26 4.84
CA THR A 355 22.25 -3.56 6.07
C THR A 355 21.48 -4.60 6.88
N THR A 356 22.08 -5.08 7.95
CA THR A 356 21.48 -6.10 8.82
C THR A 356 21.23 -5.53 10.21
N PHE A 357 20.19 -6.01 10.88
CA PHE A 357 19.83 -5.59 12.22
C PHE A 357 19.68 -6.80 13.12
N SER A 358 20.10 -6.68 14.39
CA SER A 358 19.80 -7.63 15.45
C SER A 358 19.03 -6.94 16.58
N TYR A 359 18.16 -7.71 17.20
CA TYR A 359 17.33 -7.27 18.33
C TYR A 359 17.84 -7.93 19.58
N VAL A 360 17.97 -7.18 20.67
CA VAL A 360 18.46 -7.68 21.97
C VAL A 360 17.71 -7.00 23.12
N ASP A 361 17.80 -7.55 24.31
CA ASP A 361 17.35 -6.94 25.58
C ASP A 361 15.83 -6.66 25.60
N ALA A 362 15.01 -7.63 25.18
CA ALA A 362 13.56 -7.49 25.25
C ALA A 362 13.04 -7.45 26.67
N SER A 363 12.18 -6.48 26.98
CA SER A 363 11.42 -6.42 28.22
C SER A 363 10.00 -5.92 28.00
N VAL A 364 9.06 -6.45 28.80
CA VAL A 364 7.66 -6.05 28.77
C VAL A 364 7.20 -5.76 30.18
N GLU A 365 6.59 -4.62 30.36
CA GLU A 365 6.00 -4.16 31.62
C GLU A 365 4.54 -3.76 31.39
N ILE A 366 3.63 -4.24 32.23
CA ILE A 366 2.21 -3.87 32.15
C ILE A 366 1.85 -2.94 33.30
N ALA A 367 1.22 -1.82 32.97
CA ALA A 367 0.64 -0.85 33.89
C ALA A 367 -0.68 -0.34 33.29
N GLU A 368 -0.89 0.96 33.17
CA GLU A 368 -2.02 1.56 32.43
C GLU A 368 -1.91 1.28 30.91
N VAL A 369 -0.68 1.07 30.43
CA VAL A 369 -0.34 0.62 29.08
C VAL A 369 0.68 -0.51 29.18
N VAL A 370 0.82 -1.29 28.12
CA VAL A 370 1.93 -2.26 28.03
C VAL A 370 3.13 -1.56 27.40
N LYS A 371 4.22 -1.45 28.16
CA LYS A 371 5.49 -0.89 27.68
C LYS A 371 6.42 -2.01 27.22
N VAL A 372 6.81 -1.93 25.97
CA VAL A 372 7.69 -2.91 25.34
C VAL A 372 9.00 -2.23 24.97
N ARG A 373 10.11 -2.76 25.44
CA ARG A 373 11.45 -2.21 25.18
C ARG A 373 12.34 -3.26 24.55
N CYS A 374 13.20 -2.81 23.63
CA CYS A 374 14.30 -3.60 23.10
C CYS A 374 15.43 -2.68 22.64
N ALA A 375 16.62 -3.26 22.42
CA ALA A 375 17.69 -2.57 21.72
C ALA A 375 17.83 -3.12 20.29
N VAL A 376 18.01 -2.22 19.32
CA VAL A 376 18.24 -2.53 17.92
C VAL A 376 19.67 -2.16 17.56
N ARG A 377 20.45 -3.14 17.12
CA ARG A 377 21.83 -2.96 16.66
C ARG A 377 21.89 -3.11 15.15
N ASN A 378 22.50 -2.16 14.47
CA ASN A 378 22.89 -2.31 13.08
C ASN A 378 24.21 -3.10 13.02
N THR A 379 24.14 -4.32 12.52
CA THR A 379 25.27 -5.26 12.43
C THR A 379 26.01 -5.19 11.09
N GLY A 380 25.49 -4.42 10.13
CA GLY A 380 26.08 -4.25 8.82
C GLY A 380 26.97 -3.00 8.72
N ALA A 381 27.43 -2.72 7.50
CA ALA A 381 28.39 -1.66 7.21
C ALA A 381 27.75 -0.36 6.69
N ARG A 382 26.43 -0.28 6.58
CA ARG A 382 25.71 0.88 6.06
C ARG A 382 24.76 1.43 7.11
N ASN A 383 24.57 2.73 7.15
CA ASN A 383 23.47 3.34 7.87
C ASN A 383 22.15 2.84 7.28
N GLY A 384 21.16 2.64 8.12
CA GLY A 384 19.85 2.19 7.66
C GLY A 384 18.78 2.41 8.72
N ALA A 385 17.56 2.15 8.32
CA ALA A 385 16.43 2.14 9.22
C ALA A 385 15.73 0.79 9.20
N THR A 386 15.17 0.41 10.34
CA THR A 386 14.29 -0.74 10.44
C THR A 386 12.99 -0.37 11.12
N VAL A 387 11.97 -1.21 10.96
CA VAL A 387 10.70 -1.08 11.69
C VAL A 387 10.66 -2.17 12.73
N VAL A 388 10.78 -1.78 13.98
CA VAL A 388 10.52 -2.66 15.13
C VAL A 388 9.03 -2.92 15.18
N GLN A 389 8.62 -4.18 15.15
CA GLN A 389 7.23 -4.59 15.17
C GLN A 389 6.96 -5.41 16.41
N VAL A 390 5.90 -5.07 17.12
CA VAL A 390 5.49 -5.72 18.37
C VAL A 390 4.21 -6.50 18.10
N TYR A 391 4.29 -7.81 18.28
CA TYR A 391 3.18 -8.72 18.13
C TYR A 391 2.80 -9.32 19.47
N VAL A 392 1.52 -9.53 19.69
CA VAL A 392 1.03 -10.23 20.87
C VAL A 392 0.15 -11.40 20.48
N GLY A 393 0.25 -12.45 21.26
CA GLY A 393 -0.57 -13.65 21.13
C GLY A 393 -0.84 -14.26 22.50
N ARG A 394 -1.73 -15.25 22.52
CA ARG A 394 -2.09 -15.99 23.72
C ARG A 394 -2.41 -17.43 23.37
N ASN A 395 -1.60 -18.35 23.85
CA ASN A 395 -1.73 -19.78 23.51
C ASN A 395 -2.90 -20.46 24.26
N GLU A 396 -3.20 -19.99 25.46
CA GLU A 396 -4.24 -20.56 26.33
C GLU A 396 -5.49 -19.64 26.40
N SER A 397 -5.92 -19.12 25.26
CA SER A 397 -7.13 -18.30 25.21
C SER A 397 -8.39 -19.16 25.25
N THR A 398 -9.43 -18.69 25.95
CA THR A 398 -10.76 -19.29 25.96
C THR A 398 -11.60 -18.88 24.76
N ILE A 399 -11.13 -17.92 23.98
CA ILE A 399 -11.76 -17.42 22.77
C ILE A 399 -10.84 -17.60 21.57
N GLU A 400 -11.45 -17.71 20.40
CA GLU A 400 -10.70 -17.84 19.15
C GLU A 400 -9.90 -16.57 18.86
N ARG A 401 -8.59 -16.72 18.63
CA ARG A 401 -7.65 -15.61 18.41
C ARG A 401 -6.61 -15.96 17.36
N PRO A 402 -6.09 -14.98 16.62
CA PRO A 402 -4.91 -15.21 15.81
C PRO A 402 -3.69 -15.54 16.70
N LEU A 403 -2.79 -16.34 16.16
CA LEU A 403 -1.54 -16.72 16.83
C LEU A 403 -0.74 -15.49 17.29
N ARG A 404 -0.73 -14.46 16.46
CA ARG A 404 -0.10 -13.17 16.76
C ARG A 404 -0.85 -12.02 16.07
N ARG A 405 -0.87 -10.86 16.72
CA ARG A 405 -1.47 -9.64 16.21
C ARG A 405 -0.51 -8.47 16.41
N LEU A 406 -0.26 -7.68 15.36
CA LEU A 406 0.52 -6.44 15.47
C LEU A 406 -0.21 -5.46 16.39
N VAL A 407 0.45 -5.01 17.44
CA VAL A 407 -0.12 -4.07 18.43
C VAL A 407 0.62 -2.73 18.47
N ALA A 408 1.91 -2.72 18.10
CA ALA A 408 2.69 -1.50 17.94
C ALA A 408 3.81 -1.69 16.93
N PHE A 409 4.28 -0.58 16.39
CA PHE A 409 5.51 -0.55 15.58
C PHE A 409 6.20 0.79 15.70
N LYS A 410 7.51 0.80 15.46
CA LYS A 410 8.31 2.04 15.45
C LYS A 410 9.44 1.93 14.44
N ARG A 411 9.48 2.89 13.50
CA ARG A 411 10.62 3.03 12.58
C ARG A 411 11.76 3.75 13.33
N VAL A 412 12.96 3.19 13.25
CA VAL A 412 14.17 3.75 13.87
C VAL A 412 15.31 3.76 12.89
N ASP A 413 16.05 4.87 12.87
CA ASP A 413 17.30 5.00 12.11
C ASP A 413 18.45 4.56 13.00
N VAL A 414 19.35 3.71 12.48
CA VAL A 414 20.47 3.15 13.22
C VAL A 414 21.73 3.24 12.35
N ALA A 415 22.72 3.99 12.80
CA ALA A 415 24.00 4.09 12.09
C ALA A 415 24.73 2.74 12.11
N ALA A 416 25.62 2.53 11.14
CA ALA A 416 26.41 1.30 11.04
C ALA A 416 27.20 1.04 12.33
N GLY A 417 27.04 -0.14 12.91
CA GLY A 417 27.67 -0.56 14.16
C GLY A 417 27.03 -0.01 15.44
N GLU A 418 26.10 0.92 15.34
CA GLU A 418 25.41 1.55 16.48
C GLU A 418 24.27 0.69 17.03
N THR A 419 23.88 1.01 18.27
CA THR A 419 22.73 0.40 18.96
C THR A 419 21.81 1.51 19.47
N VAL A 420 20.52 1.38 19.20
CA VAL A 420 19.48 2.33 19.62
C VAL A 420 18.47 1.64 20.52
N GLN A 421 18.11 2.27 21.63
CA GLN A 421 17.02 1.81 22.50
C GLN A 421 15.67 2.20 21.92
N VAL A 422 14.75 1.25 21.89
CA VAL A 422 13.41 1.43 21.36
C VAL A 422 12.39 1.10 22.44
N GLU A 423 11.44 2.00 22.64
CA GLU A 423 10.28 1.79 23.49
C GLU A 423 9.01 1.99 22.64
N CYS A 424 8.08 1.05 22.79
CA CYS A 424 6.74 1.11 22.25
C CYS A 424 5.72 1.05 23.40
N GLU A 425 4.75 1.95 23.40
CA GLU A 425 3.61 1.89 24.29
C GLU A 425 2.41 1.28 23.56
N VAL A 426 1.81 0.27 24.17
CA VAL A 426 0.66 -0.46 23.62
C VAL A 426 -0.53 -0.18 24.53
N PRO A 427 -1.52 0.61 24.09
CA PRO A 427 -2.77 0.78 24.81
C PRO A 427 -3.48 -0.56 25.04
N LEU A 428 -4.12 -0.75 26.20
CA LEU A 428 -4.81 -2.00 26.54
C LEU A 428 -5.90 -2.37 25.53
N GLU A 429 -6.52 -1.38 24.89
CA GLU A 429 -7.51 -1.56 23.83
C GLU A 429 -6.96 -2.35 22.64
N ARG A 430 -5.64 -2.31 22.40
CA ARG A 430 -4.98 -3.10 21.37
C ARG A 430 -4.94 -4.61 21.68
N LEU A 431 -5.10 -4.98 22.96
CA LEU A 431 -5.21 -6.38 23.39
C LEU A 431 -6.66 -6.86 23.46
N ALA A 432 -7.60 -5.92 23.45
CA ALA A 432 -8.99 -6.20 23.70
C ALA A 432 -9.67 -7.05 22.62
N THR A 433 -10.68 -7.77 23.05
CA THR A 433 -11.63 -8.51 22.22
C THR A 433 -13.05 -8.06 22.55
N ARG A 434 -13.92 -8.08 21.56
CA ARG A 434 -15.33 -7.78 21.72
C ARG A 434 -16.07 -8.98 22.30
N ASP A 435 -16.75 -8.80 23.41
CA ASP A 435 -17.77 -9.73 23.89
C ASP A 435 -19.10 -9.39 23.21
N VAL A 436 -19.61 -10.32 22.39
CA VAL A 436 -20.82 -10.11 21.60
C VAL A 436 -22.08 -10.14 22.47
N GLN A 437 -22.05 -10.87 23.59
CA GLN A 437 -23.22 -11.02 24.47
C GLN A 437 -23.42 -9.80 25.36
N SER A 438 -22.33 -9.32 25.98
CA SER A 438 -22.39 -8.16 26.85
C SER A 438 -22.24 -6.82 26.11
N HIS A 439 -21.90 -6.85 24.82
CA HIS A 439 -21.58 -5.68 24.00
C HIS A 439 -20.44 -4.81 24.58
N SER A 440 -19.54 -5.40 25.36
CA SER A 440 -18.38 -4.74 25.96
C SER A 440 -17.06 -5.18 25.28
N TRP A 441 -16.02 -4.39 25.49
CA TRP A 441 -14.66 -4.77 25.15
C TRP A 441 -13.93 -5.22 26.40
N PHE A 442 -13.08 -6.23 26.28
CA PHE A 442 -12.30 -6.70 27.42
C PHE A 442 -10.93 -7.24 27.02
N VAL A 443 -9.99 -7.17 27.95
CA VAL A 443 -8.70 -7.86 27.87
C VAL A 443 -8.78 -9.13 28.73
N GLU A 444 -8.45 -10.27 28.15
CA GLU A 444 -8.49 -11.56 28.82
C GLU A 444 -7.34 -11.67 29.82
N GLY A 445 -7.64 -12.07 31.07
CA GLY A 445 -6.63 -12.31 32.11
C GLY A 445 -5.77 -13.54 31.82
N GLY A 446 -4.52 -13.57 32.30
CA GLY A 446 -3.57 -14.66 32.16
C GLY A 446 -2.30 -14.28 31.40
N THR A 447 -1.53 -15.28 30.94
CA THR A 447 -0.22 -15.07 30.33
C THR A 447 -0.35 -14.79 28.84
N TRP A 448 0.32 -13.74 28.40
CA TRP A 448 0.43 -13.29 27.03
C TRP A 448 1.87 -13.43 26.55
N ASN A 449 2.03 -13.78 25.28
CA ASN A 449 3.31 -13.75 24.57
C ASN A 449 3.46 -12.44 23.80
N CYS A 450 4.60 -11.80 23.95
CA CYS A 450 5.00 -10.62 23.18
C CYS A 450 6.20 -10.98 22.31
N GLU A 451 6.06 -10.88 21.01
CA GLU A 451 7.13 -11.08 20.04
C GLU A 451 7.57 -9.71 19.48
N ILE A 452 8.88 -9.46 19.45
CA ILE A 452 9.49 -8.25 18.93
C ILE A 452 10.41 -8.64 17.78
N GLY A 453 10.07 -8.23 16.56
CA GLY A 453 10.81 -8.67 15.38
C GLY A 453 10.65 -7.71 14.21
N GLN A 454 11.12 -8.14 13.05
CA GLN A 454 11.10 -7.37 11.81
C GLN A 454 9.82 -7.60 11.00
N PHE A 455 9.14 -8.74 11.19
CA PHE A 455 7.90 -9.12 10.51
C PHE A 455 7.17 -10.20 11.31
N SER A 456 5.93 -10.52 10.91
CA SER A 456 5.12 -11.55 11.55
C SER A 456 5.76 -12.94 11.42
N GLY A 457 6.07 -13.57 12.56
CA GLY A 457 6.70 -14.88 12.59
C GLY A 457 8.19 -14.86 12.22
N ASP A 458 8.85 -13.74 12.45
CA ASP A 458 10.30 -13.62 12.31
C ASP A 458 11.02 -14.65 13.20
N PRO A 459 11.80 -15.58 12.63
CA PRO A 459 12.49 -16.62 13.41
C PRO A 459 13.56 -16.06 14.36
N GLU A 460 14.02 -14.82 14.11
CA GLU A 460 14.97 -14.11 14.97
C GLU A 460 14.29 -13.15 15.95
N SER A 461 12.97 -13.17 16.04
CA SER A 461 12.22 -12.34 16.99
C SER A 461 12.58 -12.64 18.43
N LEU A 462 12.59 -11.61 19.26
CA LEU A 462 12.68 -11.76 20.70
C LEU A 462 11.28 -12.08 21.25
N SER A 463 11.22 -12.96 22.22
CA SER A 463 9.98 -13.29 22.95
C SER A 463 10.10 -12.86 24.40
N ALA A 464 9.02 -12.26 24.92
CA ALA A 464 8.87 -11.95 26.34
C ALA A 464 7.44 -12.28 26.78
N LEU A 465 7.29 -12.77 28.00
CA LEU A 465 5.97 -13.04 28.57
C LEU A 465 5.57 -11.90 29.50
N PHE A 466 4.29 -11.58 29.51
CA PHE A 466 3.70 -10.72 30.50
C PHE A 466 2.35 -11.30 30.99
N HIS A 467 1.91 -10.86 32.16
CA HIS A 467 0.72 -11.42 32.80
C HIS A 467 -0.31 -10.35 33.13
N VAL A 468 -1.51 -10.52 32.61
CA VAL A 468 -2.70 -9.74 32.96
C VAL A 468 -3.37 -10.47 34.12
N GLN A 469 -3.41 -9.88 35.32
CA GLN A 469 -3.83 -10.58 36.52
C GLN A 469 -5.26 -11.11 36.44
N GLU A 470 -6.17 -10.28 35.97
CA GLU A 470 -7.59 -10.62 35.80
C GLU A 470 -8.16 -9.97 34.55
N ARG A 471 -9.34 -10.39 34.11
CA ARG A 471 -10.07 -9.79 33.01
C ARG A 471 -10.29 -8.30 33.27
N ILE A 472 -9.91 -7.47 32.31
CA ILE A 472 -10.09 -6.01 32.36
C ILE A 472 -11.21 -5.63 31.40
N GLU A 473 -12.30 -5.06 31.91
CA GLU A 473 -13.37 -4.46 31.11
C GLU A 473 -12.94 -3.04 30.64
N LEU A 474 -13.26 -2.66 29.38
CA LEU A 474 -12.87 -1.40 28.74
C LEU A 474 -14.09 -0.57 28.33
#